data_dd008582d69e1b9fdee5c6e227eb7f29
#
_entry.id   dd008582d69e1b9fdee5c6e227eb7f29
#
_cell.length_a   1.000
_cell.length_b   1.000
_cell.length_c   1.000
_cell.angle_alpha   90.00
_cell.angle_beta   90.00
_cell.angle_gamma   90.00
#
_symmetry.space_group_name_H-M   'P 1'
#
loop_
_entity.id
_entity.type
_entity.pdbx_description
1 polymer ?
#
loop_
_entity_poly.entity_id
_entity_poly.type
_entity_poly.pdbx_seq_one_letter_code
_entity_poly.pdbx_strand_id
1 'polypeptide(L)'
;SLHAHTEYSMLDGAAKIQTYIDRVKELHQPAAAITDHGNLYGALEFHNIAKKNGVKPIIGYEAYITTESRFDRPDRNKNKRYHLTLLAENNEGYWNLVQLASKAFTEGYYYKPRLDYDLLRIHSKGIIALSGCLGGEVAQHLAPDGSIEEGNNQGERSYQKALEKADLYQSIFGKENFYIELHNHGIKQQEIILPDLLKISNE
;
A
#
# COMPACT_ATOMS: atom_id res chain seq x y z
N SER A 1 -12.04 4.17 6.37
CA SER A 1 -10.98 3.29 5.89
C SER A 1 -9.84 4.12 5.29
N LEU A 2 -8.59 3.68 5.54
CA LEU A 2 -7.38 4.27 4.95
C LEU A 2 -6.79 3.39 3.82
N HIS A 3 -7.32 2.18 3.64
CA HIS A 3 -6.94 1.24 2.60
C HIS A 3 -8.23 0.73 1.93
N ALA A 4 -8.51 1.21 0.72
CA ALA A 4 -9.73 0.88 -0.01
C ALA A 4 -9.51 0.92 -1.53
N HIS A 5 -10.02 -0.11 -2.20
CA HIS A 5 -9.94 -0.27 -3.65
C HIS A 5 -11.29 0.08 -4.29
N THR A 6 -11.23 0.82 -5.40
CA THR A 6 -12.39 1.17 -6.19
C THR A 6 -12.43 0.38 -7.50
N GLU A 7 -13.42 0.66 -8.34
CA GLU A 7 -13.52 0.10 -9.70
C GLU A 7 -12.29 0.34 -10.59
N TYR A 8 -11.37 1.25 -10.19
CA TYR A 8 -10.09 1.48 -10.86
C TYR A 8 -9.00 0.45 -10.47
N SER A 9 -9.25 -0.39 -9.47
CA SER A 9 -8.49 -1.62 -9.19
C SER A 9 -9.08 -2.80 -9.96
N MET A 10 -8.94 -2.80 -11.27
CA MET A 10 -9.72 -3.52 -12.29
C MET A 10 -9.98 -5.01 -12.05
N LEU A 11 -9.19 -5.71 -11.24
CA LEU A 11 -9.34 -7.16 -11.04
C LEU A 11 -10.01 -7.52 -9.71
N ASP A 12 -10.01 -6.62 -8.72
CA ASP A 12 -10.47 -6.90 -7.38
C ASP A 12 -11.30 -5.76 -6.74
N GLY A 13 -11.27 -4.57 -7.33
CA GLY A 13 -12.07 -3.43 -6.88
C GLY A 13 -13.47 -3.43 -7.49
N ALA A 14 -14.50 -3.63 -6.66
CA ALA A 14 -15.90 -3.60 -7.11
C ALA A 14 -16.64 -2.33 -6.67
N ALA A 15 -16.06 -1.51 -5.80
CA ALA A 15 -16.71 -0.35 -5.21
C ALA A 15 -16.68 0.83 -6.20
N LYS A 16 -17.86 1.23 -6.68
CA LYS A 16 -18.00 2.51 -7.39
C LYS A 16 -17.76 3.66 -6.42
N ILE A 17 -17.03 4.69 -6.84
CA ILE A 17 -16.65 5.82 -5.99
C ILE A 17 -17.87 6.47 -5.32
N GLN A 18 -18.95 6.72 -6.06
CA GLN A 18 -20.17 7.31 -5.47
C GLN A 18 -20.75 6.42 -4.37
N THR A 19 -20.91 5.12 -4.63
CA THR A 19 -21.45 4.16 -3.64
C THR A 19 -20.56 4.06 -2.40
N TYR A 20 -19.23 4.11 -2.59
CA TYR A 20 -18.27 4.11 -1.49
C TYR A 20 -18.44 5.36 -0.60
N ILE A 21 -18.53 6.54 -1.20
CA ILE A 21 -18.73 7.79 -0.44
C ILE A 21 -20.10 7.83 0.25
N ASP A 22 -21.16 7.32 -0.38
CA ASP A 22 -22.47 7.20 0.25
C ASP A 22 -22.40 6.32 1.50
N ARG A 23 -21.69 5.19 1.43
CA ARG A 23 -21.47 4.31 2.58
C ARG A 23 -20.64 4.96 3.69
N VAL A 24 -19.60 5.72 3.34
CA VAL A 24 -18.80 6.51 4.29
C VAL A 24 -19.69 7.49 5.09
N LYS A 25 -20.62 8.15 4.40
CA LYS A 25 -21.59 9.07 5.04
C LYS A 25 -22.56 8.34 5.96
N GLU A 26 -23.15 7.22 5.52
CA GLU A 26 -24.04 6.39 6.33
C GLU A 26 -23.35 5.94 7.64
N LEU A 27 -22.06 5.66 7.58
CA LEU A 27 -21.25 5.26 8.73
C LEU A 27 -20.72 6.45 9.55
N HIS A 28 -21.13 7.68 9.20
CA HIS A 28 -20.68 8.92 9.87
C HIS A 28 -19.17 9.08 9.93
N GLN A 29 -18.43 8.55 8.94
CA GLN A 29 -16.98 8.71 8.87
C GLN A 29 -16.64 10.09 8.31
N PRO A 30 -15.72 10.85 8.96
CA PRO A 30 -15.40 12.23 8.53
C PRO A 30 -14.48 12.27 7.30
N ALA A 31 -13.80 11.17 7.00
CA ALA A 31 -12.82 11.05 5.93
C ALA A 31 -12.84 9.65 5.31
N ALA A 32 -12.37 9.56 4.08
CA ALA A 32 -12.14 8.29 3.39
C ALA A 32 -10.90 8.39 2.49
N ALA A 33 -10.20 7.28 2.30
CA ALA A 33 -9.08 7.18 1.38
C ALA A 33 -9.45 6.38 0.13
N ILE A 34 -8.77 6.68 -0.97
CA ILE A 34 -8.67 5.83 -2.16
C ILE A 34 -7.23 5.32 -2.27
N THR A 35 -7.06 4.01 -2.45
CA THR A 35 -5.74 3.36 -2.54
C THR A 35 -5.75 2.24 -3.57
N ASP A 36 -6.13 2.56 -4.80
CA ASP A 36 -6.18 1.59 -5.89
C ASP A 36 -4.81 0.99 -6.23
N HIS A 37 -4.80 -0.24 -6.72
CA HIS A 37 -3.59 -0.97 -7.08
C HIS A 37 -2.78 -0.30 -8.18
N GLY A 38 -1.61 0.19 -7.84
CA GLY A 38 -0.58 0.67 -8.77
C GLY A 38 -0.94 1.93 -9.57
N ASN A 39 -2.04 2.61 -9.26
CA ASN A 39 -2.49 3.76 -10.04
C ASN A 39 -3.24 4.82 -9.21
N LEU A 40 -3.40 6.01 -9.81
CA LEU A 40 -4.15 7.15 -9.29
C LEU A 40 -5.33 7.55 -10.19
N TYR A 41 -5.85 6.62 -11.01
CA TYR A 41 -6.83 6.96 -12.05
C TYR A 41 -8.13 7.53 -11.48
N GLY A 42 -8.60 7.00 -10.35
CA GLY A 42 -9.80 7.47 -9.68
C GLY A 42 -9.61 8.71 -8.79
N ALA A 43 -8.38 9.20 -8.58
CA ALA A 43 -8.07 10.21 -7.58
C ALA A 43 -8.87 11.51 -7.74
N LEU A 44 -8.97 12.04 -8.96
CA LEU A 44 -9.70 13.30 -9.23
C LEU A 44 -11.21 13.13 -9.06
N GLU A 45 -11.76 12.05 -9.56
CA GLU A 45 -13.18 11.73 -9.42
C GLU A 45 -13.53 11.54 -7.94
N PHE A 46 -12.76 10.75 -7.21
CA PHE A 46 -12.92 10.54 -5.78
C PHE A 46 -12.85 11.84 -4.99
N HIS A 47 -11.85 12.68 -5.25
CA HIS A 47 -11.71 13.98 -4.59
C HIS A 47 -12.98 14.84 -4.78
N ASN A 48 -13.47 14.96 -6.02
CA ASN A 48 -14.60 15.81 -6.34
C ASN A 48 -15.90 15.28 -5.71
N ILE A 49 -16.14 13.97 -5.78
CA ILE A 49 -17.33 13.34 -5.18
C ILE A 49 -17.28 13.46 -3.66
N ALA A 50 -16.16 13.15 -3.01
CA ALA A 50 -16.00 13.25 -1.56
C ALA A 50 -16.23 14.68 -1.06
N LYS A 51 -15.60 15.67 -1.68
CA LYS A 51 -15.79 17.10 -1.34
C LYS A 51 -17.24 17.55 -1.48
N LYS A 52 -17.89 17.20 -2.58
CA LYS A 52 -19.32 17.51 -2.81
C LYS A 52 -20.22 16.92 -1.73
N ASN A 53 -19.84 15.80 -1.15
CA ASN A 53 -20.59 15.07 -0.13
C ASN A 53 -20.15 15.39 1.32
N GLY A 54 -19.24 16.35 1.53
CA GLY A 54 -18.77 16.76 2.86
C GLY A 54 -17.83 15.75 3.53
N VAL A 55 -17.28 14.80 2.77
CA VAL A 55 -16.29 13.83 3.25
C VAL A 55 -14.89 14.36 2.92
N LYS A 56 -13.94 14.31 3.89
CA LYS A 56 -12.54 14.66 3.63
C LYS A 56 -11.89 13.57 2.76
N PRO A 57 -11.47 13.87 1.51
CA PRO A 57 -10.75 12.90 0.69
C PRO A 57 -9.29 12.78 1.12
N ILE A 58 -8.82 11.55 1.20
CA ILE A 58 -7.40 11.21 1.37
C ILE A 58 -6.97 10.48 0.10
N ILE A 59 -6.02 11.07 -0.62
CA ILE A 59 -5.52 10.49 -1.88
C ILE A 59 -4.31 9.63 -1.60
N GLY A 60 -4.33 8.43 -2.12
CA GLY A 60 -3.24 7.47 -2.03
C GLY A 60 -3.31 6.43 -3.15
N TYR A 61 -2.42 5.48 -3.12
CA TYR A 61 -2.51 4.25 -3.91
C TYR A 61 -1.72 3.12 -3.25
N GLU A 62 -2.07 1.88 -3.56
CA GLU A 62 -1.32 0.71 -3.13
C GLU A 62 -0.25 0.40 -4.16
N ALA A 63 1.01 0.68 -3.79
CA ALA A 63 2.15 0.52 -4.66
C ALA A 63 2.65 -0.93 -4.70
N TYR A 64 3.19 -1.36 -5.84
CA TYR A 64 3.94 -2.60 -5.98
C TYR A 64 5.44 -2.33 -5.76
N ILE A 65 6.03 -2.92 -4.71
CA ILE A 65 7.43 -2.73 -4.35
C ILE A 65 8.25 -3.94 -4.78
N THR A 66 9.33 -3.71 -5.51
CA THR A 66 10.37 -4.72 -5.75
C THR A 66 11.55 -4.48 -4.82
N THR A 67 12.15 -5.56 -4.31
CA THR A 67 13.36 -5.48 -3.47
C THR A 67 14.63 -5.29 -4.29
N GLU A 68 14.57 -5.61 -5.58
CA GLU A 68 15.60 -5.38 -6.56
C GLU A 68 15.38 -4.05 -7.30
N SER A 69 16.21 -3.75 -8.27
CA SER A 69 16.03 -2.55 -9.10
C SER A 69 14.72 -2.63 -9.90
N ARG A 70 13.97 -1.52 -9.97
CA ARG A 70 12.77 -1.42 -10.81
C ARG A 70 13.05 -1.64 -12.30
N PHE A 71 14.30 -1.50 -12.72
CA PHE A 71 14.74 -1.75 -14.10
C PHE A 71 14.97 -3.23 -14.40
N ASP A 72 15.10 -4.08 -13.39
CA ASP A 72 15.35 -5.50 -13.58
C ASP A 72 14.15 -6.22 -14.17
N ARG A 73 14.43 -7.27 -14.92
CA ARG A 73 13.43 -8.12 -15.57
C ARG A 73 13.75 -9.60 -15.28
N PRO A 74 13.63 -10.01 -13.98
CA PRO A 74 13.95 -11.37 -13.57
C PRO A 74 12.94 -12.37 -14.16
N ASP A 75 13.28 -13.66 -14.11
CA ASP A 75 12.32 -14.73 -14.41
C ASP A 75 11.03 -14.53 -13.58
N ARG A 76 9.87 -14.89 -14.16
CA ARG A 76 8.56 -14.68 -13.53
C ARG A 76 8.51 -15.18 -12.08
N ASN A 77 9.07 -16.35 -11.81
CA ASN A 77 9.09 -16.97 -10.47
C ASN A 77 10.02 -16.27 -9.46
N LYS A 78 10.89 -15.38 -9.94
CA LYS A 78 11.82 -14.58 -9.11
C LYS A 78 11.36 -13.12 -8.97
N ASN A 79 10.32 -12.73 -9.69
CA ASN A 79 9.79 -11.36 -9.69
C ASN A 79 8.90 -11.14 -8.45
N LYS A 80 9.52 -11.04 -7.28
CA LYS A 80 8.82 -10.72 -6.04
C LYS A 80 8.30 -9.29 -6.05
N ARG A 81 7.06 -9.12 -5.61
CA ARG A 81 6.41 -7.82 -5.46
C ARG A 81 5.65 -7.80 -4.15
N TYR A 82 5.79 -6.71 -3.43
CA TYR A 82 5.10 -6.47 -2.17
C TYR A 82 4.18 -5.27 -2.30
N HIS A 83 3.16 -5.22 -1.48
CA HIS A 83 2.25 -4.09 -1.41
C HIS A 83 2.71 -3.09 -0.36
N LEU A 84 2.57 -1.81 -0.66
CA LEU A 84 2.80 -0.72 0.28
C LEU A 84 1.74 0.35 0.06
N THR A 85 0.96 0.64 1.09
CA THR A 85 -0.08 1.67 0.99
C THR A 85 0.55 3.04 1.21
N LEU A 86 0.40 3.93 0.25
CA LEU A 86 0.95 5.29 0.27
C LEU A 86 -0.18 6.31 0.25
N LEU A 87 -0.15 7.27 1.19
CA LEU A 87 -1.15 8.32 1.35
C LEU A 87 -0.49 9.69 1.27
N ALA A 88 -1.11 10.63 0.56
CA ALA A 88 -0.66 12.02 0.55
C ALA A 88 -1.07 12.71 1.86
N GLU A 89 -0.10 13.18 2.63
CA GLU A 89 -0.32 14.03 3.80
C GLU A 89 -0.72 15.45 3.40
N ASN A 90 -0.10 15.95 2.32
CA ASN A 90 -0.24 17.31 1.82
C ASN A 90 -0.03 17.38 0.29
N ASN A 91 -0.06 18.58 -0.28
CA ASN A 91 0.11 18.76 -1.73
C ASN A 91 1.47 18.31 -2.25
N GLU A 92 2.55 18.45 -1.48
CA GLU A 92 3.88 17.95 -1.87
C GLU A 92 3.85 16.42 -1.96
N GLY A 93 3.25 15.76 -0.96
CA GLY A 93 3.04 14.31 -0.98
C GLY A 93 2.19 13.84 -2.15
N TYR A 94 1.12 14.58 -2.50
CA TYR A 94 0.32 14.25 -3.68
C TYR A 94 1.16 14.27 -4.97
N TRP A 95 1.97 15.31 -5.18
CA TRP A 95 2.85 15.37 -6.34
C TRP A 95 3.93 14.30 -6.33
N ASN A 96 4.43 13.91 -5.16
CA ASN A 96 5.34 12.78 -5.02
C ASN A 96 4.64 11.45 -5.35
N LEU A 97 3.37 11.23 -4.95
CA LEU A 97 2.59 10.07 -5.41
C LEU A 97 2.44 10.04 -6.94
N VAL A 98 2.17 11.19 -7.56
CA VAL A 98 2.08 11.28 -9.03
C VAL A 98 3.41 10.90 -9.68
N GLN A 99 4.55 11.37 -9.15
CA GLN A 99 5.89 10.99 -9.66
C GLN A 99 6.16 9.50 -9.47
N LEU A 100 5.87 8.95 -8.30
CA LEU A 100 6.02 7.52 -8.02
C LEU A 100 5.18 6.68 -8.98
N ALA A 101 3.88 6.95 -9.09
CA ALA A 101 2.99 6.23 -9.98
C ALA A 101 3.45 6.33 -11.45
N SER A 102 3.82 7.52 -11.93
CA SER A 102 4.29 7.72 -13.32
C SER A 102 5.57 6.94 -13.59
N LYS A 103 6.56 7.01 -12.69
CA LYS A 103 7.83 6.30 -12.85
C LYS A 103 7.67 4.78 -12.72
N ALA A 104 6.73 4.30 -11.90
CA ALA A 104 6.39 2.88 -11.86
C ALA A 104 5.95 2.35 -13.23
N PHE A 105 5.18 3.13 -13.99
CA PHE A 105 4.78 2.77 -15.35
C PHE A 105 5.88 2.96 -16.39
N THR A 106 6.60 4.07 -16.35
CA THR A 106 7.59 4.40 -17.39
C THR A 106 8.92 3.69 -17.24
N GLU A 107 9.33 3.38 -16.01
CA GLU A 107 10.62 2.78 -15.69
C GLU A 107 10.47 1.35 -15.11
N GLY A 108 9.51 1.15 -14.21
CA GLY A 108 9.36 -0.05 -13.40
C GLY A 108 8.40 -1.11 -13.94
N TYR A 109 7.70 -0.86 -15.05
CA TYR A 109 6.68 -1.77 -15.54
C TYR A 109 7.25 -3.13 -15.98
N TYR A 110 6.90 -4.17 -15.22
CA TYR A 110 7.17 -5.55 -15.57
C TYR A 110 6.11 -6.43 -14.92
N TYR A 111 5.09 -6.84 -15.69
CA TYR A 111 3.81 -7.41 -15.26
C TYR A 111 2.95 -6.46 -14.41
N LYS A 112 3.57 -5.69 -13.52
CA LYS A 112 2.95 -4.64 -12.69
C LYS A 112 3.83 -3.39 -12.69
N PRO A 113 3.29 -2.19 -12.43
CA PRO A 113 4.06 -0.97 -12.26
C PRO A 113 4.78 -0.99 -10.89
N ARG A 114 6.10 -1.23 -10.89
CA ARG A 114 6.91 -1.44 -9.68
C ARG A 114 7.71 -0.21 -9.29
N LEU A 115 7.85 -0.03 -7.99
CA LEU A 115 8.80 0.88 -7.35
C LEU A 115 9.91 0.08 -6.69
N ASP A 116 11.07 0.70 -6.53
CA ASP A 116 12.15 0.25 -5.66
C ASP A 116 12.39 1.22 -4.50
N TYR A 117 13.23 0.83 -3.53
CA TYR A 117 13.51 1.65 -2.36
C TYR A 117 14.20 2.98 -2.72
N ASP A 118 15.00 3.03 -3.78
CA ASP A 118 15.69 4.24 -4.18
C ASP A 118 14.70 5.30 -4.66
N LEU A 119 13.70 4.90 -5.44
CA LEU A 119 12.67 5.81 -5.89
C LEU A 119 11.77 6.28 -4.73
N LEU A 120 11.49 5.40 -3.76
CA LEU A 120 10.76 5.78 -2.55
C LEU A 120 11.53 6.83 -1.75
N ARG A 121 12.85 6.67 -1.55
CA ARG A 121 13.67 7.67 -0.83
C ARG A 121 13.64 9.04 -1.48
N ILE A 122 13.66 9.09 -2.82
CA ILE A 122 13.65 10.36 -3.56
C ILE A 122 12.31 11.09 -3.39
N HIS A 123 11.20 10.36 -3.29
CA HIS A 123 9.84 10.89 -3.31
C HIS A 123 9.04 10.62 -2.03
N SER A 124 9.70 10.43 -0.87
CA SER A 124 9.03 10.12 0.41
C SER A 124 8.37 11.32 1.08
N LYS A 125 8.81 12.55 0.78
CA LYS A 125 8.37 13.75 1.50
C LYS A 125 6.88 14.03 1.34
N GLY A 126 6.19 14.28 2.47
CA GLY A 126 4.75 14.52 2.50
C GLY A 126 3.89 13.28 2.21
N ILE A 127 4.49 12.09 2.30
CA ILE A 127 3.80 10.80 2.17
C ILE A 127 3.77 10.11 3.52
N ILE A 128 2.60 9.59 3.88
CA ILE A 128 2.41 8.62 4.96
C ILE A 128 2.36 7.24 4.31
N ALA A 129 3.17 6.32 4.80
CA ALA A 129 3.19 4.93 4.34
C ALA A 129 2.62 3.99 5.40
N LEU A 130 1.81 3.03 4.98
CA LEU A 130 1.29 1.95 5.80
C LEU A 130 1.90 0.64 5.31
N SER A 131 2.21 -0.28 6.23
CA SER A 131 2.91 -1.54 5.90
C SER A 131 2.14 -2.49 4.96
N GLY A 132 0.90 -2.14 4.64
CA GLY A 132 0.05 -2.87 3.71
C GLY A 132 -0.69 -4.06 4.34
N CYS A 133 -1.38 -4.81 3.48
CA CYS A 133 -2.13 -6.02 3.83
C CYS A 133 -1.21 -7.24 3.97
N LEU A 134 -1.75 -8.47 3.86
CA LEU A 134 -0.96 -9.71 3.81
C LEU A 134 0.04 -9.73 2.62
N GLY A 135 -0.20 -8.96 1.56
CA GLY A 135 0.73 -8.77 0.44
C GLY A 135 1.88 -7.80 0.76
N GLY A 136 1.86 -7.10 1.90
CA GLY A 136 2.91 -6.20 2.34
C GLY A 136 4.19 -6.92 2.75
N GLU A 137 5.35 -6.28 2.57
CA GLU A 137 6.64 -6.93 2.80
C GLU A 137 6.85 -7.36 4.26
N VAL A 138 6.41 -6.54 5.22
CA VAL A 138 6.48 -6.87 6.65
C VAL A 138 5.62 -8.10 6.95
N ALA A 139 4.37 -8.13 6.48
CA ALA A 139 3.45 -9.24 6.70
C ALA A 139 3.92 -10.53 6.02
N GLN A 140 4.53 -10.45 4.83
CA GLN A 140 5.05 -11.61 4.10
C GLN A 140 6.20 -12.32 4.82
N HIS A 141 6.96 -11.63 5.65
CA HIS A 141 7.98 -12.25 6.50
C HIS A 141 7.39 -12.90 7.76
N LEU A 142 6.17 -12.53 8.15
CA LEU A 142 5.45 -13.10 9.30
C LEU A 142 4.46 -14.21 8.91
N ALA A 143 3.92 -14.18 7.68
CA ALA A 143 2.92 -15.14 7.23
C ALA A 143 3.52 -16.54 7.12
N PRO A 144 3.00 -17.55 7.87
CA PRO A 144 3.60 -18.88 7.87
C PRO A 144 3.34 -19.65 6.56
N ASP A 145 2.24 -19.36 5.87
CA ASP A 145 1.73 -20.17 4.78
C ASP A 145 1.15 -19.31 3.66
N GLY A 146 1.92 -18.49 3.01
CA GLY A 146 1.28 -18.10 1.89
C GLY A 146 1.28 -16.71 1.38
N SER A 147 1.61 -16.66 0.16
CA SER A 147 1.44 -15.48 -0.64
C SER A 147 0.02 -15.38 -1.14
N ILE A 148 -0.49 -14.18 -1.12
CA ILE A 148 -1.70 -13.78 -1.83
C ILE A 148 -1.39 -13.62 -3.32
N GLU A 149 -0.13 -13.40 -3.70
CA GLU A 149 0.33 -13.32 -5.08
C GLU A 149 1.29 -14.47 -5.44
N GLU A 150 1.10 -15.05 -6.64
CA GLU A 150 2.01 -16.06 -7.19
C GLU A 150 3.46 -15.58 -7.17
N GLY A 151 4.35 -16.38 -6.61
CA GLY A 151 5.80 -16.15 -6.60
C GLY A 151 6.38 -15.51 -5.33
N ASN A 152 5.56 -15.03 -4.42
CA ASN A 152 6.07 -14.35 -3.21
C ASN A 152 6.39 -15.30 -2.05
N ASN A 153 6.02 -16.57 -2.12
CA ASN A 153 6.09 -17.42 -0.96
C ASN A 153 6.99 -18.64 -1.10
N GLN A 154 8.22 -18.49 -0.66
CA GLN A 154 9.09 -19.62 -0.31
C GLN A 154 10.09 -19.14 0.76
N GLY A 155 9.64 -18.96 1.98
CA GLY A 155 10.52 -18.55 3.07
C GLY A 155 10.01 -18.99 4.42
N GLU A 156 10.92 -19.26 5.34
CA GLU A 156 10.59 -19.46 6.75
C GLU A 156 10.09 -18.16 7.36
N ARG A 157 9.07 -18.26 8.21
CA ARG A 157 8.61 -17.15 9.06
C ARG A 157 9.79 -16.56 9.82
N SER A 158 9.97 -15.26 9.74
CA SER A 158 11.05 -14.56 10.41
C SER A 158 10.59 -13.20 10.95
N TYR A 159 10.40 -13.13 12.26
CA TYR A 159 10.14 -11.88 12.97
C TYR A 159 11.26 -10.86 12.74
N GLN A 160 12.52 -11.31 12.82
CA GLN A 160 13.68 -10.43 12.65
C GLN A 160 13.69 -9.76 11.27
N LYS A 161 13.40 -10.51 10.19
CA LYS A 161 13.31 -9.94 8.85
C LYS A 161 12.14 -8.96 8.71
N ALA A 162 11.00 -9.27 9.34
CA ALA A 162 9.84 -8.36 9.34
C ALA A 162 10.18 -7.03 10.04
N LEU A 163 10.87 -7.08 11.18
CA LEU A 163 11.34 -5.92 11.91
C LEU A 163 12.35 -5.10 11.08
N GLU A 164 13.35 -5.75 10.46
CA GLU A 164 14.31 -5.09 9.57
C GLU A 164 13.63 -4.36 8.40
N LYS A 165 12.52 -4.91 7.88
CA LYS A 165 11.74 -4.24 6.83
C LYS A 165 10.92 -3.07 7.35
N ALA A 166 10.35 -3.19 8.55
CA ALA A 166 9.69 -2.07 9.20
C ALA A 166 10.68 -0.91 9.44
N ASP A 167 11.87 -1.20 9.96
CA ASP A 167 12.94 -0.23 10.16
C ASP A 167 13.38 0.43 8.85
N LEU A 168 13.50 -0.35 7.77
CA LEU A 168 13.81 0.17 6.45
C LEU A 168 12.78 1.20 5.99
N TYR A 169 11.49 0.86 6.05
CA TYR A 169 10.43 1.80 5.67
C TYR A 169 10.38 3.01 6.61
N GLN A 170 10.56 2.81 7.90
CA GLN A 170 10.66 3.91 8.85
C GLN A 170 11.84 4.84 8.53
N SER A 171 12.99 4.29 8.09
CA SER A 171 14.13 5.10 7.64
C SER A 171 13.87 5.91 6.36
N ILE A 172 12.96 5.44 5.49
CA ILE A 172 12.57 6.11 4.24
C ILE A 172 11.58 7.24 4.50
N PHE A 173 10.52 6.98 5.28
CA PHE A 173 9.40 7.91 5.46
C PHE A 173 9.49 8.73 6.75
N GLY A 174 10.32 8.30 7.71
CA GLY A 174 10.39 8.87 9.05
C GLY A 174 9.42 8.19 10.02
N LYS A 175 9.76 8.25 11.32
CA LYS A 175 9.00 7.61 12.40
C LYS A 175 7.54 8.05 12.46
N GLU A 176 7.27 9.33 12.19
CA GLU A 176 5.93 9.91 12.26
C GLU A 176 5.08 9.63 10.99
N ASN A 177 5.69 9.05 9.95
CA ASN A 177 5.05 8.85 8.65
C ASN A 177 5.06 7.40 8.16
N PHE A 178 5.50 6.46 8.99
CA PHE A 178 5.37 5.03 8.70
C PHE A 178 4.58 4.34 9.81
N TYR A 179 3.56 3.57 9.43
CA TYR A 179 2.68 2.88 10.36
C TYR A 179 2.51 1.42 9.99
N ILE A 180 2.46 0.56 11.00
CA ILE A 180 2.09 -0.84 10.84
C ILE A 180 0.57 -0.93 10.66
N GLU A 181 0.13 -1.46 9.54
CA GLU A 181 -1.28 -1.64 9.22
C GLU A 181 -1.79 -2.97 9.78
N LEU A 182 -2.93 -2.93 10.47
CA LEU A 182 -3.55 -4.10 11.07
C LEU A 182 -4.86 -4.42 10.36
N HIS A 183 -4.99 -5.64 9.87
CA HIS A 183 -6.20 -6.16 9.24
C HIS A 183 -6.81 -7.28 10.07
N ASN A 184 -8.13 -7.27 10.20
CA ASN A 184 -8.90 -8.35 10.82
C ASN A 184 -10.20 -8.58 10.04
N HIS A 185 -10.09 -9.36 8.97
CA HIS A 185 -11.23 -9.73 8.10
C HIS A 185 -11.65 -11.20 8.28
N GLY A 186 -11.26 -11.85 9.39
CA GLY A 186 -11.53 -13.27 9.63
C GLY A 186 -10.65 -14.21 8.80
N ILE A 187 -9.54 -13.71 8.25
CA ILE A 187 -8.56 -14.52 7.53
C ILE A 187 -7.55 -15.08 8.52
N LYS A 188 -7.40 -16.41 8.56
CA LYS A 188 -6.53 -17.10 9.52
C LYS A 188 -5.09 -16.55 9.56
N GLN A 189 -4.52 -16.23 8.39
CA GLN A 189 -3.18 -15.66 8.31
C GLN A 189 -3.08 -14.29 8.99
N GLN A 190 -4.10 -13.45 8.88
CA GLN A 190 -4.15 -12.15 9.59
C GLN A 190 -4.16 -12.35 11.10
N GLU A 191 -4.97 -13.30 11.60
CA GLU A 191 -5.03 -13.62 13.02
C GLU A 191 -3.68 -14.12 13.57
N ILE A 192 -2.98 -14.96 12.80
CA ILE A 192 -1.68 -15.53 13.19
C ILE A 192 -0.58 -14.46 13.30
N ILE A 193 -0.55 -13.48 12.38
CA ILE A 193 0.52 -12.48 12.36
C ILE A 193 0.20 -11.23 13.21
N LEU A 194 -1.04 -11.04 13.60
CA LEU A 194 -1.49 -9.85 14.34
C LEU A 194 -0.67 -9.58 15.62
N PRO A 195 -0.35 -10.56 16.49
CA PRO A 195 0.47 -10.32 17.66
C PRO A 195 1.88 -9.82 17.34
N ASP A 196 2.49 -10.32 16.27
CA ASP A 196 3.83 -9.90 15.86
C ASP A 196 3.80 -8.50 15.23
N LEU A 197 2.77 -8.16 14.45
CA LEU A 197 2.60 -6.80 13.92
C LEU A 197 2.41 -5.78 15.05
N LEU A 198 1.62 -6.11 16.08
CA LEU A 198 1.45 -5.28 17.27
C LEU A 198 2.77 -5.10 18.03
N LYS A 199 3.59 -6.14 18.12
CA LYS A 199 4.90 -6.06 18.77
C LYS A 199 5.85 -5.15 17.97
N ILE A 200 5.94 -5.33 16.66
CA ILE A 200 6.75 -4.47 15.75
C ILE A 200 6.32 -3.00 15.87
N SER A 201 5.02 -2.72 15.98
CA SER A 201 4.52 -1.35 16.10
C SER A 201 4.92 -0.63 17.40
N ASN A 202 5.37 -1.38 18.42
CA ASN A 202 5.80 -0.85 19.72
C ASN A 202 7.34 -0.75 19.84
N GLU A 203 8.10 -1.31 18.96
CA GLU A 203 9.56 -1.20 18.89
C GLU A 203 10.00 0.01 18.03
#